data_536c6be8e4bd6051948b0458e64d2620
#
_entry.id   536c6be8e4bd6051948b0458e64d2620
#
_cell.length_a   1.000
_cell.length_b   1.000
_cell.length_c   1.000
_cell.angle_alpha   90.00
_cell.angle_beta   90.00
_cell.angle_gamma   90.00
#
_symmetry.space_group_name_H-M   'P 1'
#
loop_
_entity.id
_entity.type
_entity.pdbx_description
1 polymer ?
#
loop_
_entity_poly.entity_id
_entity_poly.type
_entity_poly.pdbx_seq_one_letter_code
_entity_poly.pdbx_strand_id
1 'polypeptide(L)'
;NTQVASGYSSTVAGGYNNTASNTYSTVAGGKDNMASANFSTVAGGWGNTASGAISTVAGGYYNTASGQHSFATNTENFATGLSSSAFGRRAKAYMFGQHSIGVNVGINTFGHGQATMLPMAQNSTGTSDFFVKAGHDFAAGEGSGDNFNPDGTNRIIRATLQVAIVCNNKGNGSGTTGDVYASDITFTVKKVSNNISILASPVEENKQYDSSMSDLGILVTADNATKEVKIQVRPPSSTGSTTKYRAVATLRCTEVAW
;
A
#
# COMPACT_ATOMS: atom_id res chain seq x y z
N ASN A 1 -26.01 10.93 27.19
CA ASN A 1 -24.57 11.28 27.16
C ASN A 1 -23.78 10.16 27.83
N THR A 2 -23.47 9.11 27.09
CA THR A 2 -22.80 7.93 27.64
C THR A 2 -21.35 7.92 27.18
N GLN A 3 -20.41 8.24 28.07
CA GLN A 3 -18.99 8.01 27.87
C GLN A 3 -18.68 6.61 28.39
N VAL A 4 -17.99 5.78 27.60
CA VAL A 4 -17.64 4.42 28.01
C VAL A 4 -16.11 4.22 27.91
N ALA A 5 -15.46 4.01 29.05
CA ALA A 5 -14.08 3.56 29.16
C ALA A 5 -14.10 2.18 29.84
N SER A 6 -14.24 1.10 29.06
CA SER A 6 -14.43 -0.27 29.59
C SER A 6 -13.19 -1.16 29.42
N GLY A 7 -12.22 -0.75 28.63
CA GLY A 7 -10.96 -1.48 28.49
C GLY A 7 -10.01 -1.28 29.65
N TYR A 8 -9.11 -2.24 29.89
CA TYR A 8 -8.06 -2.09 30.89
C TYR A 8 -7.19 -0.88 30.59
N SER A 9 -7.08 0.07 31.53
CA SER A 9 -6.37 1.35 31.38
C SER A 9 -6.82 2.16 30.13
N SER A 10 -8.09 2.03 29.73
CA SER A 10 -8.67 2.84 28.66
C SER A 10 -9.06 4.24 29.18
N THR A 11 -9.11 5.21 28.27
CA THR A 11 -9.41 6.61 28.62
C THR A 11 -10.42 7.22 27.66
N VAL A 12 -11.46 7.86 28.20
CA VAL A 12 -12.32 8.82 27.49
C VAL A 12 -12.25 10.13 28.27
N ALA A 13 -11.60 11.18 27.71
CA ALA A 13 -11.36 12.42 28.45
C ALA A 13 -12.58 13.36 28.46
N GLY A 14 -13.55 13.18 27.53
CA GLY A 14 -14.74 13.99 27.53
C GLY A 14 -15.57 13.87 26.25
N GLY A 15 -16.52 14.80 26.05
CA GLY A 15 -17.35 14.89 24.86
C GLY A 15 -18.72 14.22 24.98
N TYR A 16 -19.23 13.64 23.89
CA TYR A 16 -20.55 13.04 23.84
C TYR A 16 -20.52 11.66 23.20
N ASN A 17 -20.99 10.62 23.89
CA ASN A 17 -21.17 9.26 23.37
C ASN A 17 -19.90 8.62 22.78
N ASN A 18 -18.74 8.84 23.45
CA ASN A 18 -17.46 8.27 23.04
C ASN A 18 -17.20 6.93 23.75
N THR A 19 -16.53 6.01 23.07
CA THR A 19 -16.25 4.67 23.60
C THR A 19 -14.78 4.31 23.42
N ALA A 20 -14.11 3.96 24.54
CA ALA A 20 -12.80 3.31 24.56
C ALA A 20 -12.96 1.94 25.23
N SER A 21 -13.02 0.85 24.43
CA SER A 21 -13.49 -0.45 24.90
C SER A 21 -12.42 -1.53 25.01
N ASN A 22 -11.17 -1.23 24.64
CA ASN A 22 -10.10 -2.23 24.71
C ASN A 22 -8.88 -1.71 25.49
N THR A 23 -7.94 -2.64 25.77
CA THR A 23 -6.75 -2.36 26.57
C THR A 23 -5.94 -1.19 26.02
N TYR A 24 -5.66 -0.21 26.89
CA TYR A 24 -4.94 1.03 26.57
C TYR A 24 -5.52 1.84 25.42
N SER A 25 -6.82 1.65 25.12
CA SER A 25 -7.49 2.47 24.10
C SER A 25 -7.83 3.87 24.60
N THR A 26 -7.79 4.86 23.73
CA THR A 26 -8.00 6.26 24.12
C THR A 26 -8.92 6.99 23.15
N VAL A 27 -9.93 7.67 23.69
CA VAL A 27 -10.68 8.72 22.97
C VAL A 27 -10.50 10.03 23.76
N ALA A 28 -9.79 11.02 23.18
CA ALA A 28 -9.52 12.26 23.89
C ALA A 28 -10.76 13.17 23.97
N GLY A 29 -11.76 13.00 23.08
CA GLY A 29 -13.00 13.76 23.15
C GLY A 29 -13.81 13.71 21.86
N GLY A 30 -14.66 14.74 21.65
CA GLY A 30 -15.52 14.84 20.47
C GLY A 30 -16.87 14.13 20.64
N LYS A 31 -17.45 13.65 19.53
CA LYS A 31 -18.79 13.06 19.51
C LYS A 31 -18.82 11.74 18.75
N ASP A 32 -19.45 10.72 19.32
CA ASP A 32 -19.69 9.41 18.68
C ASP A 32 -18.38 8.73 18.17
N ASN A 33 -17.26 8.92 18.88
CA ASN A 33 -15.98 8.33 18.52
C ASN A 33 -15.76 6.98 19.23
N MET A 34 -15.09 6.03 18.54
CA MET A 34 -14.84 4.71 19.07
C MET A 34 -13.38 4.27 18.88
N ALA A 35 -12.71 3.93 19.99
CA ALA A 35 -11.41 3.24 20.02
C ALA A 35 -11.64 1.83 20.58
N SER A 36 -11.69 0.81 19.70
CA SER A 36 -12.16 -0.53 20.04
C SER A 36 -11.09 -1.63 19.96
N ALA A 37 -9.84 -1.28 19.64
CA ALA A 37 -8.74 -2.23 19.62
C ALA A 37 -7.65 -1.88 20.64
N ASN A 38 -6.76 -2.83 20.94
CA ASN A 38 -5.63 -2.61 21.84
C ASN A 38 -4.75 -1.46 21.36
N PHE A 39 -4.42 -0.51 22.23
CA PHE A 39 -3.59 0.67 21.96
C PHE A 39 -4.15 1.56 20.83
N SER A 40 -5.44 1.44 20.51
CA SER A 40 -6.04 2.30 19.49
C SER A 40 -6.35 3.69 20.04
N THR A 41 -6.26 4.70 19.21
CA THR A 41 -6.45 6.09 19.60
C THR A 41 -7.36 6.85 18.63
N VAL A 42 -8.36 7.56 19.17
CA VAL A 42 -9.09 8.62 18.46
C VAL A 42 -8.86 9.93 19.22
N ALA A 43 -8.17 10.90 18.58
CA ALA A 43 -7.86 12.16 19.23
C ALA A 43 -9.09 13.11 19.35
N GLY A 44 -10.14 12.86 18.55
CA GLY A 44 -11.39 13.64 18.64
C GLY A 44 -12.16 13.68 17.34
N GLY A 45 -13.00 14.71 17.17
CA GLY A 45 -13.86 14.87 16.01
C GLY A 45 -15.22 14.21 16.17
N TRP A 46 -15.83 13.77 15.06
CA TRP A 46 -17.16 13.17 15.07
C TRP A 46 -17.23 11.87 14.25
N GLY A 47 -17.73 10.80 14.89
CA GLY A 47 -18.03 9.53 14.25
C GLY A 47 -16.79 8.75 13.78
N ASN A 48 -15.62 9.00 14.40
CA ASN A 48 -14.37 8.35 14.02
C ASN A 48 -14.22 6.98 14.71
N THR A 49 -13.62 6.03 14.00
CA THR A 49 -13.41 4.66 14.51
C THR A 49 -11.97 4.21 14.34
N ALA A 50 -11.30 3.87 15.44
CA ALA A 50 -10.01 3.20 15.47
C ALA A 50 -10.21 1.76 15.97
N SER A 51 -10.28 0.80 15.05
CA SER A 51 -10.58 -0.60 15.34
C SER A 51 -9.44 -1.58 14.99
N GLY A 52 -8.35 -1.10 14.40
CA GLY A 52 -7.11 -1.86 14.25
C GLY A 52 -6.23 -1.76 15.50
N ALA A 53 -5.51 -2.81 15.87
CA ALA A 53 -4.54 -2.74 16.96
C ALA A 53 -3.47 -1.68 16.64
N ILE A 54 -3.15 -0.80 17.62
CA ILE A 54 -2.19 0.30 17.47
C ILE A 54 -2.61 1.27 16.35
N SER A 55 -3.88 1.31 15.94
CA SER A 55 -4.37 2.24 14.95
C SER A 55 -4.68 3.61 15.54
N THR A 56 -4.60 4.64 14.71
CA THR A 56 -4.86 6.02 15.13
C THR A 56 -5.77 6.74 14.14
N VAL A 57 -6.82 7.37 14.67
CA VAL A 57 -7.54 8.43 13.97
C VAL A 57 -7.19 9.76 14.65
N ALA A 58 -6.46 10.64 13.93
CA ALA A 58 -6.04 11.93 14.49
C ALA A 58 -7.20 12.93 14.67
N GLY A 59 -8.37 12.60 14.16
CA GLY A 59 -9.58 13.43 14.26
C GLY A 59 -10.26 13.61 12.91
N GLY A 60 -11.24 14.53 12.87
CA GLY A 60 -12.02 14.82 11.68
C GLY A 60 -13.41 14.22 11.73
N TYR A 61 -13.95 13.82 10.57
CA TYR A 61 -15.33 13.40 10.41
C TYR A 61 -15.44 12.04 9.72
N TYR A 62 -16.02 11.05 10.41
CA TYR A 62 -16.28 9.69 9.93
C TYR A 62 -15.06 8.97 9.31
N ASN A 63 -13.90 9.08 9.95
CA ASN A 63 -12.71 8.34 9.53
C ASN A 63 -12.67 6.96 10.19
N THR A 64 -12.14 5.96 9.47
CA THR A 64 -11.95 4.60 9.98
C THR A 64 -10.51 4.15 9.79
N ALA A 65 -9.84 3.78 10.88
CA ALA A 65 -8.54 3.12 10.90
C ALA A 65 -8.70 1.69 11.43
N SER A 66 -8.89 0.72 10.55
CA SER A 66 -9.16 -0.68 10.91
C SER A 66 -8.01 -1.64 10.64
N GLY A 67 -7.02 -1.23 9.86
CA GLY A 67 -5.77 -1.97 9.71
C GLY A 67 -4.91 -1.87 10.98
N GLN A 68 -4.16 -2.91 11.32
CA GLN A 68 -3.17 -2.82 12.39
C GLN A 68 -2.11 -1.78 12.01
N HIS A 69 -1.68 -0.92 12.96
CA HIS A 69 -0.77 0.22 12.76
C HIS A 69 -1.27 1.23 11.70
N SER A 70 -2.56 1.26 11.37
CA SER A 70 -3.09 2.17 10.37
C SER A 70 -3.37 3.57 10.91
N PHE A 71 -3.44 4.55 10.00
CA PHE A 71 -3.67 5.95 10.32
C PHE A 71 -4.72 6.56 9.40
N ALA A 72 -5.70 7.29 9.96
CA ALA A 72 -6.68 8.03 9.18
C ALA A 72 -6.93 9.43 9.77
N THR A 73 -7.22 10.42 8.92
CA THR A 73 -7.54 11.78 9.36
C THR A 73 -8.32 12.56 8.30
N ASN A 74 -8.89 13.69 8.65
CA ASN A 74 -9.71 14.60 7.85
C ASN A 74 -11.16 14.10 7.67
N THR A 75 -11.62 13.66 6.48
CA THR A 75 -13.05 13.42 6.26
C THR A 75 -13.32 12.10 5.51
N GLU A 76 -14.10 11.23 6.13
CA GLU A 76 -14.60 10.00 5.50
C GLU A 76 -13.51 9.11 4.88
N ASN A 77 -12.36 8.97 5.55
CA ASN A 77 -11.23 8.18 5.06
C ASN A 77 -11.21 6.77 5.66
N PHE A 78 -10.72 5.80 4.88
CA PHE A 78 -10.61 4.40 5.28
C PHE A 78 -9.16 3.91 5.13
N ALA A 79 -8.51 3.63 6.25
CA ALA A 79 -7.20 2.97 6.32
C ALA A 79 -7.40 1.54 6.85
N THR A 80 -7.55 0.58 5.94
CA THR A 80 -7.89 -0.82 6.26
C THR A 80 -6.75 -1.79 6.09
N GLY A 81 -5.73 -1.41 5.31
CA GLY A 81 -4.52 -2.20 5.15
C GLY A 81 -3.61 -2.13 6.39
N LEU A 82 -2.82 -3.18 6.63
CA LEU A 82 -1.77 -3.19 7.66
C LEU A 82 -0.78 -2.04 7.37
N SER A 83 -0.46 -1.21 8.37
CA SER A 83 0.44 -0.04 8.27
C SER A 83 0.04 0.97 7.19
N SER A 84 -1.24 1.02 6.80
CA SER A 84 -1.73 1.93 5.78
C SER A 84 -2.10 3.31 6.34
N SER A 85 -2.15 4.33 5.46
CA SER A 85 -2.53 5.69 5.85
C SER A 85 -3.49 6.32 4.84
N ALA A 86 -4.55 6.97 5.33
CA ALA A 86 -5.56 7.62 4.49
C ALA A 86 -5.78 9.08 4.92
N PHE A 87 -5.65 10.00 3.96
CA PHE A 87 -5.71 11.44 4.15
C PHE A 87 -6.69 12.11 3.19
N GLY A 88 -7.07 13.35 3.50
CA GLY A 88 -7.92 14.15 2.64
C GLY A 88 -9.40 13.79 2.78
N ARG A 89 -10.10 13.57 1.67
CA ARG A 89 -11.52 13.24 1.71
C ARG A 89 -11.84 11.99 0.90
N ARG A 90 -12.42 10.98 1.56
CA ARG A 90 -12.83 9.69 0.98
C ARG A 90 -11.69 8.88 0.37
N ALA A 91 -10.47 9.05 0.89
CA ALA A 91 -9.36 8.17 0.54
C ALA A 91 -9.60 6.75 1.06
N LYS A 92 -9.10 5.78 0.31
CA LYS A 92 -9.13 4.37 0.69
C LYS A 92 -7.74 3.77 0.56
N ALA A 93 -7.18 3.33 1.68
CA ALA A 93 -5.87 2.67 1.77
C ALA A 93 -6.07 1.26 2.34
N TYR A 94 -6.07 0.25 1.48
CA TYR A 94 -6.45 -1.13 1.82
C TYR A 94 -5.31 -2.13 1.68
N MET A 95 -4.22 -1.76 1.01
CA MET A 95 -3.04 -2.61 0.88
C MET A 95 -2.03 -2.33 1.99
N PHE A 96 -1.14 -3.28 2.25
CA PHE A 96 -0.04 -3.11 3.20
C PHE A 96 0.81 -1.87 2.86
N GLY A 97 1.06 -1.02 3.84
CA GLY A 97 1.90 0.17 3.68
C GLY A 97 1.38 1.22 2.68
N GLN A 98 0.15 1.08 2.19
CA GLN A 98 -0.43 2.02 1.24
C GLN A 98 -0.68 3.38 1.87
N HIS A 99 -0.23 4.45 1.20
CA HIS A 99 -0.57 5.83 1.53
C HIS A 99 -1.50 6.40 0.46
N SER A 100 -2.69 6.84 0.84
CA SER A 100 -3.69 7.38 -0.08
C SER A 100 -4.12 8.78 0.33
N ILE A 101 -4.22 9.69 -0.64
CA ILE A 101 -4.72 11.06 -0.45
C ILE A 101 -5.93 11.22 -1.35
N GLY A 102 -7.11 11.31 -0.75
CA GLY A 102 -8.37 11.51 -1.45
C GLY A 102 -8.63 12.97 -1.77
N VAL A 103 -9.03 13.23 -3.02
CA VAL A 103 -9.60 14.50 -3.45
C VAL A 103 -11.02 14.22 -3.93
N ASN A 104 -12.01 14.57 -3.14
CA ASN A 104 -13.41 14.33 -3.54
C ASN A 104 -13.86 15.33 -4.61
N VAL A 105 -14.07 14.85 -5.81
CA VAL A 105 -14.58 15.61 -6.96
C VAL A 105 -16.10 15.45 -7.13
N GLY A 106 -16.87 15.51 -6.05
CA GLY A 106 -18.34 15.60 -6.12
C GLY A 106 -19.11 14.29 -6.29
N ILE A 107 -18.45 13.13 -6.27
CA ILE A 107 -19.08 11.82 -6.34
C ILE A 107 -19.11 11.17 -4.95
N ASN A 108 -20.23 10.52 -4.59
CA ASN A 108 -20.47 9.96 -3.26
C ASN A 108 -19.79 8.59 -3.03
N THR A 109 -18.70 8.29 -3.71
CA THR A 109 -17.98 7.01 -3.62
C THR A 109 -16.56 7.18 -3.11
N PHE A 110 -16.09 6.20 -2.32
CA PHE A 110 -14.75 6.19 -1.74
C PHE A 110 -13.70 5.78 -2.78
N GLY A 111 -12.50 6.36 -2.68
CA GLY A 111 -11.38 6.06 -3.58
C GLY A 111 -11.54 6.62 -4.99
N HIS A 112 -12.58 7.42 -5.26
CA HIS A 112 -12.73 8.15 -6.51
C HIS A 112 -11.89 9.42 -6.46
N GLY A 113 -10.96 9.57 -7.38
CA GLY A 113 -10.03 10.70 -7.37
C GLY A 113 -9.09 10.65 -6.16
N GLN A 114 -8.20 9.69 -6.13
CA GLN A 114 -7.14 9.62 -5.12
C GLN A 114 -5.77 9.50 -5.76
N ALA A 115 -4.76 10.06 -5.07
CA ALA A 115 -3.37 9.75 -5.30
C ALA A 115 -2.94 8.67 -4.31
N THR A 116 -2.27 7.65 -4.81
CA THR A 116 -1.81 6.52 -4.01
C THR A 116 -0.31 6.32 -4.16
N MET A 117 0.38 6.09 -3.06
CA MET A 117 1.75 5.62 -3.03
C MET A 117 1.80 4.27 -2.33
N LEU A 118 2.37 3.27 -3.01
CA LEU A 118 2.47 1.90 -2.53
C LEU A 118 3.93 1.46 -2.53
N PRO A 119 4.55 1.30 -1.36
CA PRO A 119 5.88 0.71 -1.25
C PRO A 119 5.81 -0.79 -1.54
N MET A 120 6.76 -1.28 -2.32
CA MET A 120 6.85 -2.67 -2.76
C MET A 120 8.29 -3.16 -2.60
N ALA A 121 8.47 -4.43 -2.28
CA ALA A 121 9.79 -5.02 -2.15
C ALA A 121 9.79 -6.52 -2.40
N GLN A 122 10.94 -7.08 -2.78
CA GLN A 122 11.14 -8.51 -2.92
C GLN A 122 12.62 -8.87 -2.83
N ASN A 123 12.90 -10.00 -2.18
CA ASN A 123 14.17 -10.73 -2.30
C ASN A 123 13.96 -11.91 -3.23
N SER A 124 14.95 -12.24 -4.02
CA SER A 124 14.94 -13.42 -4.88
C SER A 124 16.30 -14.10 -4.95
N THR A 125 16.33 -15.37 -5.31
CA THR A 125 17.55 -16.16 -5.53
C THR A 125 17.41 -16.97 -6.81
N GLY A 126 18.45 -16.96 -7.64
CA GLY A 126 18.56 -17.77 -8.86
C GLY A 126 18.07 -17.07 -10.13
N THR A 127 17.83 -17.88 -11.14
CA THR A 127 17.54 -17.46 -12.52
C THR A 127 16.05 -17.26 -12.82
N SER A 128 15.18 -17.62 -11.87
CA SER A 128 13.73 -17.53 -12.06
C SER A 128 13.22 -16.10 -11.95
N ASP A 129 12.23 -15.77 -12.74
CA ASP A 129 11.48 -14.53 -12.63
C ASP A 129 10.83 -14.43 -11.24
N PHE A 130 10.78 -13.22 -10.70
CA PHE A 130 10.15 -12.97 -9.41
C PHE A 130 9.25 -11.73 -9.44
N PHE A 131 8.29 -11.67 -8.51
CA PHE A 131 7.32 -10.56 -8.44
C PHE A 131 7.70 -9.58 -7.34
N VAL A 132 7.66 -8.27 -7.64
CA VAL A 132 7.78 -7.22 -6.64
C VAL A 132 6.40 -6.93 -6.07
N LYS A 133 6.23 -7.08 -4.76
CA LYS A 133 4.93 -7.05 -4.07
C LYS A 133 4.91 -6.03 -2.95
N ALA A 134 3.71 -5.50 -2.64
CA ALA A 134 3.49 -4.73 -1.44
C ALA A 134 3.59 -5.62 -0.19
N GLY A 135 4.16 -5.08 0.89
CA GLY A 135 4.20 -5.77 2.17
C GLY A 135 5.20 -6.91 2.31
N HIS A 136 6.19 -6.99 1.43
CA HIS A 136 7.25 -7.99 1.57
C HIS A 136 8.14 -7.70 2.78
N ASP A 137 8.31 -8.68 3.66
CA ASP A 137 9.30 -8.66 4.75
C ASP A 137 10.62 -9.27 4.27
N PHE A 138 11.67 -8.47 4.20
CA PHE A 138 13.00 -8.92 3.83
C PHE A 138 13.60 -9.98 4.76
N ALA A 139 13.10 -10.09 5.99
CA ALA A 139 13.57 -11.08 6.96
C ALA A 139 12.93 -12.46 6.79
N ALA A 140 11.75 -12.54 6.20
CA ALA A 140 10.94 -13.76 6.09
C ALA A 140 11.17 -14.58 4.80
N GLY A 141 12.06 -14.16 3.91
CA GLY A 141 12.28 -14.85 2.63
C GLY A 141 11.25 -14.47 1.56
N GLU A 142 10.85 -15.40 0.71
CA GLU A 142 9.84 -15.16 -0.32
C GLU A 142 8.48 -14.86 0.33
N GLY A 143 8.14 -13.60 0.43
CA GLY A 143 7.02 -13.13 1.22
C GLY A 143 5.66 -13.28 0.57
N SER A 144 4.66 -13.27 1.40
CA SER A 144 3.22 -13.31 1.08
C SER A 144 2.65 -11.95 0.67
N GLY A 145 3.48 -10.98 0.26
CA GLY A 145 3.00 -9.64 -0.12
C GLY A 145 2.01 -9.67 -1.29
N ASP A 146 1.19 -8.63 -1.39
CA ASP A 146 0.15 -8.52 -2.41
C ASP A 146 0.67 -7.87 -3.69
N ASN A 147 0.20 -8.34 -4.85
CA ASN A 147 0.30 -7.59 -6.10
C ASN A 147 -0.60 -6.35 -6.04
N PHE A 148 -0.35 -5.38 -6.92
CA PHE A 148 -1.20 -4.21 -6.99
C PHE A 148 -2.60 -4.59 -7.50
N ASN A 149 -3.58 -4.55 -6.60
CA ASN A 149 -4.98 -4.82 -6.91
C ASN A 149 -5.79 -3.51 -6.84
N PRO A 150 -6.24 -2.95 -7.97
CA PRO A 150 -7.11 -1.78 -7.97
C PRO A 150 -8.46 -2.10 -7.31
N ASP A 151 -8.78 -1.45 -6.20
CA ASP A 151 -10.08 -1.63 -5.54
C ASP A 151 -11.25 -1.03 -6.36
N GLY A 152 -12.40 -1.68 -6.29
CA GLY A 152 -13.62 -1.25 -6.96
C GLY A 152 -13.70 -1.61 -8.44
N THR A 153 -14.75 -1.11 -9.10
CA THR A 153 -15.04 -1.29 -10.53
C THR A 153 -14.93 0.05 -11.25
N ASN A 154 -14.81 0.02 -12.58
CA ASN A 154 -14.83 1.22 -13.43
C ASN A 154 -13.77 2.26 -13.03
N ARG A 155 -12.50 1.92 -13.22
CA ARG A 155 -11.36 2.80 -12.91
C ARG A 155 -10.38 2.93 -14.06
N ILE A 156 -9.82 4.11 -14.18
CA ILE A 156 -8.57 4.35 -14.91
C ILE A 156 -7.53 4.77 -13.89
N ILE A 157 -6.37 4.12 -13.94
CA ILE A 157 -5.25 4.37 -13.03
C ILE A 157 -4.03 4.65 -13.90
N ARG A 158 -3.50 5.87 -13.81
CA ARG A 158 -2.16 6.15 -14.33
C ARG A 158 -1.15 5.88 -13.23
N ALA A 159 -0.19 5.03 -13.52
CA ALA A 159 0.80 4.58 -12.56
C ALA A 159 2.22 4.83 -13.06
N THR A 160 3.11 5.21 -12.15
CA THR A 160 4.56 5.23 -12.36
C THR A 160 5.19 4.35 -11.29
N LEU A 161 5.91 3.33 -11.74
CA LEU A 161 6.72 2.45 -10.90
C LEU A 161 8.16 2.96 -10.93
N GLN A 162 8.67 3.36 -9.79
CA GLN A 162 10.10 3.61 -9.58
C GLN A 162 10.70 2.35 -8.97
N VAL A 163 11.66 1.73 -9.63
CA VAL A 163 12.26 0.48 -9.16
C VAL A 163 13.77 0.60 -9.06
N ALA A 164 14.32 0.03 -8.00
CA ALA A 164 15.75 -0.19 -7.82
C ALA A 164 16.00 -1.65 -7.45
N ILE A 165 16.93 -2.29 -8.14
CA ILE A 165 17.29 -3.68 -7.92
C ILE A 165 18.81 -3.73 -7.70
N VAL A 166 19.23 -4.45 -6.69
CA VAL A 166 20.63 -4.66 -6.39
C VAL A 166 20.96 -6.16 -6.34
N CYS A 167 22.09 -6.54 -6.92
CA CYS A 167 22.67 -7.85 -6.73
C CYS A 167 23.31 -7.93 -5.34
N ASN A 168 22.63 -8.55 -4.38
CA ASN A 168 23.13 -8.67 -3.01
C ASN A 168 24.27 -9.68 -2.85
N ASN A 169 24.27 -10.70 -3.70
CA ASN A 169 25.30 -11.72 -3.73
C ASN A 169 25.32 -12.35 -5.13
N LYS A 170 26.43 -12.24 -5.83
CA LYS A 170 26.55 -12.80 -7.18
C LYS A 170 26.46 -14.33 -7.22
N GLY A 171 26.72 -15.00 -6.10
CA GLY A 171 26.74 -16.47 -6.06
C GLY A 171 27.69 -17.05 -7.10
N ASN A 172 27.17 -17.91 -7.99
CA ASN A 172 27.89 -18.49 -9.13
C ASN A 172 27.63 -17.73 -10.46
N GLY A 173 26.97 -16.57 -10.43
CA GLY A 173 26.78 -15.71 -11.60
C GLY A 173 27.99 -14.87 -11.94
N SER A 174 27.98 -14.24 -13.11
CA SER A 174 29.10 -13.41 -13.62
C SER A 174 29.05 -11.95 -13.16
N GLY A 175 27.94 -11.47 -12.60
CA GLY A 175 27.81 -10.11 -12.07
C GLY A 175 28.63 -9.85 -10.82
N THR A 176 28.67 -8.62 -10.35
CA THR A 176 29.37 -8.21 -9.12
C THR A 176 28.35 -7.97 -8.01
N THR A 177 28.70 -8.36 -6.77
CA THR A 177 27.90 -7.98 -5.61
C THR A 177 27.88 -6.45 -5.48
N GLY A 178 26.69 -5.87 -5.43
CA GLY A 178 26.48 -4.42 -5.45
C GLY A 178 26.08 -3.86 -6.81
N ASP A 179 26.14 -4.66 -7.91
CA ASP A 179 25.63 -4.21 -9.21
C ASP A 179 24.16 -3.82 -9.11
N VAL A 180 23.79 -2.70 -9.74
CA VAL A 180 22.49 -2.07 -9.64
C VAL A 180 21.79 -1.94 -10.98
N TYR A 181 20.46 -1.90 -10.90
CA TYR A 181 19.56 -1.52 -11.96
C TYR A 181 18.49 -0.58 -11.37
N ALA A 182 18.20 0.51 -12.05
CA ALA A 182 17.11 1.42 -11.67
C ALA A 182 16.39 1.92 -12.93
N SER A 183 15.07 2.05 -12.84
CA SER A 183 14.25 2.64 -13.90
C SER A 183 12.92 3.17 -13.38
N ASP A 184 12.30 4.04 -14.18
CA ASP A 184 10.92 4.48 -14.03
C ASP A 184 10.07 3.82 -15.11
N ILE A 185 8.93 3.22 -14.74
CA ILE A 185 8.03 2.55 -15.68
C ILE A 185 6.65 3.17 -15.56
N THR A 186 6.17 3.80 -16.63
CA THR A 186 4.85 4.41 -16.70
C THR A 186 3.88 3.51 -17.46
N PHE A 187 2.70 3.29 -16.89
CA PHE A 187 1.65 2.51 -17.52
C PHE A 187 0.26 2.99 -17.10
N THR A 188 -0.76 2.60 -17.86
CA THR A 188 -2.16 2.92 -17.56
C THR A 188 -2.97 1.65 -17.44
N VAL A 189 -3.64 1.50 -16.31
CA VAL A 189 -4.55 0.38 -16.03
C VAL A 189 -5.99 0.84 -16.22
N LYS A 190 -6.79 0.03 -16.88
CA LYS A 190 -8.24 0.16 -16.93
C LYS A 190 -8.88 -1.05 -16.27
N LYS A 191 -9.79 -0.80 -15.34
CA LYS A 191 -10.63 -1.83 -14.73
C LYS A 191 -12.09 -1.50 -15.02
N VAL A 192 -12.80 -2.40 -15.66
CA VAL A 192 -14.24 -2.29 -15.95
C VAL A 192 -14.91 -3.56 -15.47
N SER A 193 -15.82 -3.43 -14.52
CA SER A 193 -16.45 -4.57 -13.85
C SER A 193 -15.37 -5.54 -13.30
N ASN A 194 -15.32 -6.74 -13.83
CA ASN A 194 -14.35 -7.76 -13.45
C ASN A 194 -13.16 -7.91 -14.40
N ASN A 195 -12.97 -6.99 -15.34
CA ASN A 195 -11.86 -7.07 -16.29
C ASN A 195 -10.82 -5.99 -15.99
N ILE A 196 -9.56 -6.40 -15.91
CA ILE A 196 -8.41 -5.52 -15.77
C ILE A 196 -7.53 -5.61 -17.01
N SER A 197 -7.04 -4.49 -17.49
CA SER A 197 -6.17 -4.42 -18.68
C SER A 197 -5.15 -3.30 -18.57
N ILE A 198 -3.99 -3.50 -19.18
CA ILE A 198 -3.02 -2.44 -19.45
C ILE A 198 -3.41 -1.82 -20.80
N LEU A 199 -3.67 -0.51 -20.84
CA LEU A 199 -4.21 0.16 -22.05
C LEU A 199 -3.17 0.35 -23.16
N ALA A 200 -1.90 0.46 -22.79
CA ALA A 200 -0.76 0.58 -23.71
C ALA A 200 0.44 -0.16 -23.11
N SER A 201 1.40 -0.51 -23.95
CA SER A 201 2.66 -1.08 -23.46
C SER A 201 3.29 -0.16 -22.43
N PRO A 202 3.76 -0.71 -21.29
CA PRO A 202 4.50 0.06 -20.31
C PRO A 202 5.71 0.74 -20.95
N VAL A 203 5.95 2.00 -20.61
CA VAL A 203 7.09 2.77 -21.09
C VAL A 203 8.12 2.83 -19.98
N GLU A 204 9.33 2.35 -20.26
CA GLU A 204 10.46 2.39 -19.36
C GLU A 204 11.36 3.59 -19.70
N GLU A 205 11.62 4.44 -18.71
CA GLU A 205 12.40 5.67 -18.81
C GLU A 205 13.47 5.70 -17.70
N ASN A 206 14.41 6.64 -17.81
CA ASN A 206 15.46 6.88 -16.81
C ASN A 206 16.27 5.62 -16.42
N LYS A 207 16.45 4.71 -17.38
CA LYS A 207 17.11 3.43 -17.15
C LYS A 207 18.61 3.63 -16.85
N GLN A 208 19.05 3.15 -15.71
CA GLN A 208 20.44 3.16 -15.24
C GLN A 208 20.80 1.75 -14.74
N TYR A 209 21.95 1.25 -15.15
CA TYR A 209 22.38 -0.09 -14.75
C TYR A 209 23.88 -0.29 -14.91
N ASP A 210 24.45 -1.19 -14.11
CA ASP A 210 25.76 -1.75 -14.33
C ASP A 210 25.73 -2.77 -15.47
N SER A 211 26.85 -2.96 -16.15
CA SER A 211 26.92 -3.77 -17.38
C SER A 211 26.37 -5.20 -17.22
N SER A 212 26.55 -5.82 -16.06
CA SER A 212 26.02 -7.15 -15.75
C SER A 212 24.49 -7.19 -15.59
N MET A 213 23.85 -6.04 -15.44
CA MET A 213 22.39 -5.87 -15.28
C MET A 213 21.71 -5.35 -16.55
N SER A 214 22.44 -5.25 -17.66
CA SER A 214 21.98 -4.60 -18.91
C SER A 214 20.75 -5.26 -19.54
N ASP A 215 20.61 -6.57 -19.41
CA ASP A 215 19.51 -7.37 -19.94
C ASP A 215 18.45 -7.77 -18.88
N LEU A 216 18.52 -7.16 -17.67
CA LEU A 216 17.44 -7.26 -16.70
C LEU A 216 16.16 -6.69 -17.30
N GLY A 217 15.08 -7.45 -17.21
CA GLY A 217 13.77 -7.06 -17.72
C GLY A 217 12.76 -6.83 -16.60
N ILE A 218 11.91 -5.80 -16.76
CA ILE A 218 10.76 -5.59 -15.89
C ILE A 218 9.50 -5.66 -16.76
N LEU A 219 8.58 -6.51 -16.35
CA LEU A 219 7.33 -6.74 -17.05
C LEU A 219 6.14 -6.36 -16.15
N VAL A 220 5.26 -5.52 -16.67
CA VAL A 220 4.00 -5.16 -16.00
C VAL A 220 2.86 -5.83 -16.77
N THR A 221 2.10 -6.66 -16.09
CA THR A 221 0.99 -7.43 -16.70
C THR A 221 -0.28 -7.31 -15.88
N ALA A 222 -1.43 -7.45 -16.54
CA ALA A 222 -2.73 -7.55 -15.89
C ALA A 222 -3.17 -9.01 -15.84
N ASP A 223 -3.57 -9.47 -14.66
CA ASP A 223 -4.10 -10.81 -14.43
C ASP A 223 -5.61 -10.74 -14.15
N ASN A 224 -6.40 -11.19 -15.12
CA ASN A 224 -7.86 -11.19 -15.00
C ASN A 224 -8.41 -12.27 -14.06
N ALA A 225 -7.64 -13.28 -13.71
CA ALA A 225 -8.07 -14.30 -12.76
C ALA A 225 -8.02 -13.76 -11.32
N THR A 226 -6.92 -13.11 -10.96
CA THR A 226 -6.71 -12.53 -9.63
C THR A 226 -7.16 -11.07 -9.53
N LYS A 227 -7.45 -10.39 -10.66
CA LYS A 227 -7.78 -8.95 -10.76
C LYS A 227 -6.65 -8.03 -10.33
N GLU A 228 -5.43 -8.45 -10.59
CA GLU A 228 -4.22 -7.79 -10.12
C GLU A 228 -3.35 -7.30 -11.28
N VAL A 229 -2.55 -6.28 -11.01
CA VAL A 229 -1.40 -5.89 -11.83
C VAL A 229 -0.16 -6.51 -11.21
N LYS A 230 0.52 -7.34 -11.98
CA LYS A 230 1.75 -8.03 -11.59
C LYS A 230 2.96 -7.27 -12.12
N ILE A 231 3.94 -7.04 -11.25
CA ILE A 231 5.24 -6.46 -11.59
C ILE A 231 6.26 -7.58 -11.44
N GLN A 232 6.74 -8.06 -12.57
CA GLN A 232 7.65 -9.20 -12.66
C GLN A 232 9.03 -8.72 -13.05
N VAL A 233 10.05 -9.18 -12.35
CA VAL A 233 11.45 -8.95 -12.68
C VAL A 233 12.01 -10.23 -13.28
N ARG A 234 12.61 -10.10 -14.46
CA ARG A 234 13.39 -11.15 -15.11
C ARG A 234 14.86 -10.88 -14.85
N PRO A 235 15.54 -11.75 -14.11
CA PRO A 235 16.98 -11.61 -13.87
C PRO A 235 17.80 -11.58 -15.16
N PRO A 236 18.99 -10.96 -15.15
CA PRO A 236 19.92 -10.98 -16.30
C PRO A 236 20.28 -12.41 -16.72
N SER A 237 20.62 -12.59 -18.00
CA SER A 237 21.07 -13.87 -18.54
C SER A 237 22.38 -14.39 -17.89
N SER A 238 23.18 -13.48 -17.34
CA SER A 238 24.40 -13.76 -16.58
C SER A 238 24.17 -14.30 -15.17
N THR A 239 22.89 -14.37 -14.72
CA THR A 239 22.52 -14.79 -13.38
C THR A 239 22.84 -16.26 -13.14
N GLY A 240 23.48 -16.55 -12.03
CA GLY A 240 23.72 -17.93 -11.56
C GLY A 240 22.61 -18.41 -10.62
N SER A 241 22.49 -19.71 -10.44
CA SER A 241 21.43 -20.31 -9.59
C SER A 241 21.48 -19.90 -8.11
N THR A 242 22.61 -19.38 -7.64
CA THR A 242 22.80 -18.90 -6.25
C THR A 242 22.92 -17.38 -6.14
N THR A 243 22.75 -16.65 -7.26
CA THR A 243 22.74 -15.18 -7.26
C THR A 243 21.52 -14.67 -6.51
N LYS A 244 21.72 -13.68 -5.64
CA LYS A 244 20.64 -13.08 -4.84
C LYS A 244 20.38 -11.63 -5.25
N TYR A 245 19.12 -11.30 -5.43
CA TYR A 245 18.66 -9.95 -5.75
C TYR A 245 17.79 -9.39 -4.63
N ARG A 246 17.85 -8.08 -4.46
CA ARG A 246 16.88 -7.30 -3.69
C ARG A 246 16.28 -6.25 -4.60
N ALA A 247 14.97 -6.30 -4.76
CA ALA A 247 14.21 -5.28 -5.46
C ALA A 247 13.45 -4.43 -4.44
N VAL A 248 13.52 -3.11 -4.61
CA VAL A 248 12.70 -2.14 -3.89
C VAL A 248 12.02 -1.27 -4.93
N ALA A 249 10.73 -1.04 -4.78
CA ALA A 249 9.99 -0.21 -5.71
C ALA A 249 8.96 0.67 -4.98
N THR A 250 8.60 1.78 -5.60
CA THR A 250 7.46 2.59 -5.21
C THR A 250 6.52 2.75 -6.39
N LEU A 251 5.30 2.29 -6.24
CA LEU A 251 4.23 2.50 -7.20
C LEU A 251 3.46 3.76 -6.80
N ARG A 252 3.44 4.77 -7.66
CA ARG A 252 2.66 5.99 -7.51
C ARG A 252 1.52 5.97 -8.49
N CYS A 253 0.29 6.16 -8.02
CA CYS A 253 -0.90 6.10 -8.85
C CYS A 253 -1.74 7.36 -8.70
N THR A 254 -2.37 7.76 -9.81
CA THR A 254 -3.53 8.66 -9.79
C THR A 254 -4.72 7.88 -10.30
N GLU A 255 -5.77 7.80 -9.51
CA GLU A 255 -6.95 7.01 -9.79
C GLU A 255 -8.14 7.91 -10.05
N VAL A 256 -8.88 7.61 -11.12
CA VAL A 256 -10.19 8.19 -11.43
C VAL A 256 -11.17 7.06 -11.66
N ALA A 257 -12.29 7.10 -10.95
CA ALA A 257 -13.39 6.17 -11.16
C ALA A 257 -14.62 6.92 -11.73
N TRP A 258 -15.54 6.19 -12.40
CA TRP A 258 -16.76 6.74 -12.98
C TRP A 258 -17.98 5.83 -12.74
#